data_6aec91bff8ab8158764fa606d0fe3ddf
#
_entry.id   6aec91bff8ab8158764fa606d0fe3ddf
#
_cell.length_a   1.000
_cell.length_b   1.000
_cell.length_c   1.000
_cell.angle_alpha   90.00
_cell.angle_beta   90.00
_cell.angle_gamma   90.00
#
_symmetry.space_group_name_H-M   'P 1'
#
loop_
_entity.id
_entity.type
_entity.pdbx_description
1 polymer ?
#
loop_
_entity_poly.entity_id
_entity_poly.type
_entity_poly.pdbx_seq_one_letter_code
_entity_poly.pdbx_strand_id
1 'polypeptide(L)'
;MDKFIDKALHGDGDSDRHFISLYAMALASRGKTYVELGVREGHTSEPLYEAARANGGKLWSVDINQPTEYQPYVNGFLDMNHYEFVQTDSIHFLKEWDKDKKMDVVFVDDWHSYPHVKKQLELLDQCVGPSSIILLHDLMYGNTDPFYHADLSHAGPQWDEGGPYRAVAELNPQFWEWSTLPWNNGLTILRKKYSNKYHRR
;
A
#
# COMPACT_ATOMS: atom_id res chain seq x y z
N MET A 1 14.72 11.29 -7.83
CA MET A 1 15.08 10.56 -6.59
C MET A 1 15.15 11.46 -5.38
N ASP A 2 15.56 12.71 -5.53
CA ASP A 2 15.83 13.57 -4.37
C ASP A 2 14.58 14.15 -3.67
N LYS A 3 13.45 14.30 -4.38
CA LYS A 3 12.25 14.94 -3.81
C LYS A 3 11.58 14.15 -2.71
N PHE A 4 11.37 12.84 -2.89
CA PHE A 4 10.75 12.03 -1.83
C PHE A 4 11.69 11.79 -0.65
N ILE A 5 13.01 11.80 -0.87
CA ILE A 5 14.00 11.74 0.22
C ILE A 5 13.93 13.01 1.05
N ASP A 6 13.88 14.18 0.42
CA ASP A 6 13.74 15.47 1.12
C ASP A 6 12.44 15.51 1.93
N LYS A 7 11.32 15.08 1.35
CA LYS A 7 10.05 14.94 2.07
C LYS A 7 10.14 13.96 3.24
N ALA A 8 10.80 12.81 3.06
CA ALA A 8 10.98 11.84 4.14
C ALA A 8 11.78 12.39 5.34
N LEU A 9 12.67 13.34 5.09
CA LEU A 9 13.52 13.96 6.13
C LEU A 9 12.87 15.19 6.76
N HIS A 10 12.09 15.96 6.01
CA HIS A 10 11.65 17.30 6.39
C HIS A 10 10.13 17.52 6.24
N GLY A 11 9.42 16.59 5.64
CA GLY A 11 7.96 16.67 5.47
C GLY A 11 7.21 16.45 6.78
N ASP A 12 5.99 16.96 6.83
CA ASP A 12 5.04 16.85 7.94
C ASP A 12 3.74 16.11 7.54
N GLY A 13 3.72 15.52 6.35
CA GLY A 13 2.63 14.69 5.88
C GLY A 13 2.52 13.37 6.63
N ASP A 14 1.32 12.78 6.58
CA ASP A 14 0.97 11.58 7.33
C ASP A 14 1.71 10.31 6.88
N SER A 15 2.30 10.30 5.68
CA SER A 15 3.07 9.17 5.14
C SER A 15 4.55 9.48 4.85
N ASP A 16 4.99 10.73 5.04
CA ASP A 16 6.32 11.20 4.58
C ASP A 16 7.48 10.38 5.12
N ARG A 17 7.45 10.01 6.41
CA ARG A 17 8.52 9.20 7.05
C ARG A 17 8.62 7.78 6.48
N HIS A 18 7.61 7.34 5.76
CA HIS A 18 7.59 6.01 5.16
C HIS A 18 8.17 5.97 3.75
N PHE A 19 8.40 7.11 3.07
CA PHE A 19 8.83 7.14 1.68
C PHE A 19 10.12 6.37 1.40
N ILE A 20 11.11 6.49 2.30
CA ILE A 20 12.37 5.73 2.16
C ILE A 20 12.10 4.23 2.33
N SER A 21 11.25 3.85 3.29
CA SER A 21 10.87 2.45 3.51
C SER A 21 10.08 1.88 2.34
N LEU A 22 9.10 2.64 1.81
CA LEU A 22 8.33 2.27 0.62
C LEU A 22 9.25 2.03 -0.58
N TYR A 23 10.13 2.99 -0.87
CA TYR A 23 11.09 2.87 -1.97
C TYR A 23 12.02 1.67 -1.79
N ALA A 24 12.64 1.52 -0.61
CA ALA A 24 13.61 0.48 -0.36
C ALA A 24 13.00 -0.94 -0.45
N MET A 25 11.82 -1.14 0.13
CA MET A 25 11.10 -2.42 0.08
C MET A 25 10.62 -2.73 -1.34
N ALA A 26 10.03 -1.75 -2.01
CA ALA A 26 9.59 -1.86 -3.38
C ALA A 26 10.75 -2.18 -4.34
N LEU A 27 11.88 -1.49 -4.20
CA LEU A 27 13.09 -1.74 -5.00
C LEU A 27 13.67 -3.15 -4.72
N ALA A 28 13.78 -3.52 -3.44
CA ALA A 28 14.35 -4.80 -3.02
C ALA A 28 13.51 -6.01 -3.47
N SER A 29 12.21 -5.83 -3.70
CA SER A 29 11.33 -6.88 -4.22
C SER A 29 11.77 -7.42 -5.59
N ARG A 30 12.46 -6.58 -6.40
CA ARG A 30 12.80 -6.84 -7.81
C ARG A 30 11.57 -7.20 -8.67
N GLY A 31 10.40 -6.80 -8.19
CA GLY A 31 9.12 -7.06 -8.86
C GLY A 31 8.96 -6.31 -10.18
N LYS A 32 7.94 -6.68 -10.92
CA LYS A 32 7.54 -6.04 -12.18
C LYS A 32 6.15 -5.42 -12.12
N THR A 33 5.33 -5.89 -11.17
CA THR A 33 3.93 -5.50 -11.04
C THR A 33 3.72 -4.82 -9.69
N TYR A 34 3.55 -3.51 -9.73
CA TYR A 34 3.34 -2.66 -8.56
C TYR A 34 1.93 -2.10 -8.61
N VAL A 35 1.24 -2.10 -7.49
CA VAL A 35 -0.12 -1.56 -7.37
C VAL A 35 -0.19 -0.65 -6.16
N GLU A 36 -0.80 0.52 -6.32
CA GLU A 36 -1.13 1.47 -5.28
C GLU A 36 -2.65 1.64 -5.24
N LEU A 37 -3.25 1.39 -4.09
CA LEU A 37 -4.67 1.56 -3.83
C LEU A 37 -4.85 2.76 -2.89
N GLY A 38 -5.41 3.86 -3.41
CA GLY A 38 -5.42 5.17 -2.78
C GLY A 38 -4.21 6.00 -3.22
N VAL A 39 -4.49 7.11 -3.90
CA VAL A 39 -3.46 7.98 -4.50
C VAL A 39 -3.49 9.37 -3.88
N ARG A 40 -4.69 9.90 -3.66
CA ARG A 40 -4.92 11.24 -3.14
C ARG A 40 -4.10 12.29 -3.92
N GLU A 41 -3.08 12.91 -3.35
CA GLU A 41 -2.18 13.83 -4.05
C GLU A 41 -1.03 13.14 -4.80
N GLY A 42 -0.82 11.82 -4.62
CA GLY A 42 0.21 11.04 -5.31
C GLY A 42 1.59 11.09 -4.66
N HIS A 43 1.69 11.47 -3.40
CA HIS A 43 2.97 11.58 -2.70
C HIS A 43 3.66 10.22 -2.54
N THR A 44 2.91 9.16 -2.25
CA THR A 44 3.40 7.78 -2.14
C THR A 44 3.67 7.14 -3.49
N SER A 45 3.02 7.64 -4.55
CA SER A 45 3.26 7.18 -5.91
C SER A 45 4.68 7.45 -6.40
N GLU A 46 5.33 8.53 -5.96
CA GLU A 46 6.69 8.87 -6.40
C GLU A 46 7.71 7.78 -5.99
N PRO A 47 7.88 7.41 -4.71
CA PRO A 47 8.81 6.34 -4.33
C PRO A 47 8.47 4.98 -4.94
N LEU A 48 7.18 4.66 -5.08
CA LEU A 48 6.75 3.41 -5.71
C LEU A 48 7.05 3.38 -7.20
N TYR A 49 6.81 4.49 -7.92
CA TYR A 49 7.13 4.64 -9.33
C TYR A 49 8.64 4.51 -9.58
N GLU A 50 9.46 5.21 -8.80
CA GLU A 50 10.91 5.15 -8.96
C GLU A 50 11.45 3.72 -8.74
N ALA A 51 10.91 3.00 -7.77
CA ALA A 51 11.26 1.59 -7.55
C ALA A 51 10.80 0.70 -8.71
N ALA A 52 9.57 0.89 -9.19
CA ALA A 52 9.04 0.14 -10.34
C ALA A 52 9.88 0.38 -11.60
N ARG A 53 10.17 1.65 -11.91
CA ARG A 53 11.00 2.04 -13.05
C ARG A 53 12.41 1.46 -12.96
N ALA A 54 13.05 1.56 -11.80
CA ALA A 54 14.40 1.01 -11.60
C ALA A 54 14.44 -0.52 -11.78
N ASN A 55 13.37 -1.21 -11.42
CA ASN A 55 13.23 -2.65 -11.65
C ASN A 55 12.73 -3.01 -13.06
N GLY A 56 12.45 -2.02 -13.94
CA GLY A 56 11.87 -2.24 -15.27
C GLY A 56 10.46 -2.84 -15.19
N GLY A 57 9.73 -2.52 -14.15
CA GLY A 57 8.33 -2.88 -13.89
C GLY A 57 7.38 -1.73 -14.18
N LYS A 58 6.13 -1.87 -13.77
CA LYS A 58 5.08 -0.87 -13.93
C LYS A 58 4.28 -0.70 -12.64
N LEU A 59 3.95 0.54 -12.30
CA LEU A 59 3.05 0.92 -11.21
C LEU A 59 1.66 1.22 -11.78
N TRP A 60 0.64 0.60 -11.23
CA TRP A 60 -0.77 0.94 -11.38
C TRP A 60 -1.23 1.66 -10.12
N SER A 61 -1.52 2.96 -10.22
CA SER A 61 -2.09 3.76 -9.13
C SER A 61 -3.59 3.89 -9.32
N VAL A 62 -4.36 3.47 -8.32
CA VAL A 62 -5.81 3.33 -8.38
C VAL A 62 -6.46 4.26 -7.38
N ASP A 63 -7.37 5.13 -7.84
CA ASP A 63 -8.18 6.01 -6.98
C ASP A 63 -9.53 6.29 -7.64
N ILE A 64 -10.55 6.56 -6.85
CA ILE A 64 -11.86 7.01 -7.34
C ILE A 64 -11.81 8.44 -7.90
N ASN A 65 -10.88 9.25 -7.40
CA ASN A 65 -10.66 10.63 -7.81
C ASN A 65 -9.34 10.76 -8.57
N GLN A 66 -9.31 11.65 -9.55
CA GLN A 66 -8.02 12.04 -10.14
C GLN A 66 -7.23 12.90 -9.15
N PRO A 67 -5.92 12.68 -9.01
CA PRO A 67 -5.07 13.55 -8.18
C PRO A 67 -5.10 14.98 -8.74
N THR A 68 -5.53 15.93 -7.90
CA THR A 68 -5.76 17.33 -8.33
C THR A 68 -4.53 18.21 -8.18
N GLU A 69 -3.61 17.87 -7.30
CA GLU A 69 -2.51 18.76 -6.90
C GLU A 69 -1.13 18.22 -7.30
N TYR A 70 -0.96 16.94 -7.39
CA TYR A 70 0.34 16.38 -7.76
C TYR A 70 0.52 16.34 -9.26
N GLN A 71 1.07 17.42 -9.76
CA GLN A 71 1.32 17.70 -11.17
C GLN A 71 2.41 16.87 -11.89
N PRO A 72 3.18 15.95 -11.28
CA PRO A 72 4.07 15.09 -12.06
C PRO A 72 3.32 14.27 -13.11
N TYR A 73 2.06 13.91 -12.79
CA TYR A 73 1.18 13.20 -13.71
C TYR A 73 0.72 14.05 -14.90
N VAL A 74 0.49 15.35 -14.64
CA VAL A 74 -0.01 16.29 -15.66
C VAL A 74 1.13 16.86 -16.50
N ASN A 75 2.35 16.95 -15.96
CA ASN A 75 3.50 17.59 -16.61
C ASN A 75 4.43 16.63 -17.35
N GLY A 76 4.03 15.37 -17.58
CA GLY A 76 4.76 14.45 -18.46
C GLY A 76 6.08 13.93 -17.91
N PHE A 77 6.29 13.95 -16.60
CA PHE A 77 7.50 13.39 -15.97
C PHE A 77 7.45 11.87 -15.79
N LEU A 78 6.27 11.26 -15.90
CA LEU A 78 6.11 9.83 -15.77
C LEU A 78 6.16 9.15 -17.13
N ASP A 79 7.04 8.19 -17.25
CA ASP A 79 7.05 7.31 -18.40
C ASP A 79 5.87 6.34 -18.32
N MET A 80 4.92 6.47 -19.24
CA MET A 80 3.71 5.62 -19.31
C MET A 80 4.02 4.14 -19.54
N ASN A 81 5.24 3.79 -19.94
CA ASN A 81 5.67 2.40 -19.94
C ASN A 81 5.81 1.83 -18.52
N HIS A 82 6.06 2.69 -17.52
CA HIS A 82 6.29 2.33 -16.14
C HIS A 82 5.18 2.80 -15.19
N TYR A 83 4.17 3.52 -15.68
CA TYR A 83 3.08 4.07 -14.88
C TYR A 83 1.74 4.00 -15.60
N GLU A 84 0.68 3.77 -14.80
CA GLU A 84 -0.71 3.89 -15.23
C GLU A 84 -1.58 4.35 -14.06
N PHE A 85 -2.38 5.39 -14.28
CA PHE A 85 -3.44 5.77 -13.37
C PHE A 85 -4.75 5.15 -13.80
N VAL A 86 -5.45 4.49 -12.87
CA VAL A 86 -6.74 3.84 -13.10
C VAL A 86 -7.79 4.48 -12.22
N GLN A 87 -8.67 5.28 -12.80
CA GLN A 87 -9.76 5.92 -12.06
C GLN A 87 -10.89 4.93 -11.83
N THR A 88 -10.89 4.29 -10.66
CA THR A 88 -11.92 3.34 -10.26
C THR A 88 -11.86 3.07 -8.76
N ASP A 89 -12.88 2.40 -8.23
CA ASP A 89 -12.88 1.85 -6.88
C ASP A 89 -11.87 0.68 -6.76
N SER A 90 -11.10 0.64 -5.67
CA SER A 90 -10.05 -0.36 -5.45
C SER A 90 -10.58 -1.79 -5.37
N ILE A 91 -11.76 -2.00 -4.77
CA ILE A 91 -12.42 -3.31 -4.72
C ILE A 91 -12.83 -3.76 -6.13
N HIS A 92 -13.32 -2.82 -6.97
CA HIS A 92 -13.64 -3.12 -8.36
C HIS A 92 -12.38 -3.48 -9.14
N PHE A 93 -11.32 -2.67 -9.03
CA PHE A 93 -10.02 -2.96 -9.64
C PHE A 93 -9.48 -4.35 -9.28
N LEU A 94 -9.49 -4.68 -7.99
CA LEU A 94 -9.01 -5.97 -7.51
C LEU A 94 -9.86 -7.14 -8.02
N LYS A 95 -11.18 -6.98 -8.20
CA LYS A 95 -12.05 -8.02 -8.79
C LYS A 95 -11.72 -8.29 -10.24
N GLU A 96 -11.50 -7.23 -11.02
CA GLU A 96 -11.23 -7.32 -12.46
C GLU A 96 -9.77 -7.69 -12.78
N TRP A 97 -8.87 -7.63 -11.80
CA TRP A 97 -7.47 -8.00 -11.99
C TRP A 97 -7.31 -9.46 -12.43
N ASP A 98 -6.46 -9.68 -13.42
CA ASP A 98 -6.08 -11.03 -13.87
C ASP A 98 -5.33 -11.78 -12.76
N LYS A 99 -5.93 -12.82 -12.19
CA LYS A 99 -5.38 -13.58 -11.06
C LYS A 99 -4.15 -14.41 -11.41
N ASP A 100 -3.91 -14.65 -12.69
CA ASP A 100 -2.69 -15.33 -13.16
C ASP A 100 -1.48 -14.38 -13.15
N LYS A 101 -1.72 -13.07 -13.27
CA LYS A 101 -0.71 -12.02 -13.13
C LYS A 101 -0.57 -11.62 -11.67
N LYS A 102 0.45 -12.13 -10.98
CA LYS A 102 0.68 -11.77 -9.58
C LYS A 102 1.18 -10.34 -9.43
N MET A 103 0.67 -9.66 -8.40
CA MET A 103 1.18 -8.38 -7.94
C MET A 103 2.41 -8.64 -7.07
N ASP A 104 3.53 -7.99 -7.38
CA ASP A 104 4.78 -8.17 -6.61
C ASP A 104 4.82 -7.25 -5.39
N VAL A 105 4.36 -6.01 -5.56
CA VAL A 105 4.26 -5.00 -4.51
C VAL A 105 2.88 -4.37 -4.55
N VAL A 106 2.20 -4.32 -3.41
CA VAL A 106 0.93 -3.62 -3.26
C VAL A 106 1.04 -2.63 -2.11
N PHE A 107 0.71 -1.37 -2.35
CA PHE A 107 0.52 -0.37 -1.30
C PHE A 107 -0.97 -0.10 -1.14
N VAL A 108 -1.46 -0.09 0.10
CA VAL A 108 -2.89 0.09 0.43
C VAL A 108 -3.01 1.27 1.38
N ASP A 109 -3.66 2.33 0.94
CA ASP A 109 -3.87 3.58 1.67
C ASP A 109 -5.10 4.34 1.17
N ASP A 110 -6.24 3.66 1.03
CA ASP A 110 -7.46 4.27 0.50
C ASP A 110 -8.54 4.46 1.59
N TRP A 111 -9.54 3.60 1.65
CA TRP A 111 -10.65 3.70 2.60
C TRP A 111 -10.43 2.79 3.80
N HIS A 112 -10.30 3.36 5.01
CA HIS A 112 -9.81 2.71 6.21
C HIS A 112 -10.88 1.99 7.05
N SER A 113 -12.11 1.79 6.54
CA SER A 113 -13.11 1.03 7.28
C SER A 113 -12.75 -0.46 7.32
N TYR A 114 -13.02 -1.12 8.44
CA TYR A 114 -12.78 -2.55 8.60
C TYR A 114 -13.38 -3.41 7.47
N PRO A 115 -14.67 -3.25 7.08
CA PRO A 115 -15.24 -4.09 6.03
C PRO A 115 -14.56 -3.86 4.67
N HIS A 116 -14.11 -2.64 4.38
CA HIS A 116 -13.42 -2.32 3.13
C HIS A 116 -12.03 -2.99 3.08
N VAL A 117 -11.21 -2.73 4.10
CA VAL A 117 -9.84 -3.29 4.16
C VAL A 117 -9.88 -4.82 4.23
N LYS A 118 -10.82 -5.38 5.00
CA LYS A 118 -11.03 -6.85 5.01
C LYS A 118 -11.31 -7.38 3.61
N LYS A 119 -12.19 -6.72 2.87
CA LYS A 119 -12.52 -7.13 1.48
C LYS A 119 -11.34 -7.01 0.54
N GLN A 120 -10.53 -5.95 0.66
CA GLN A 120 -9.29 -5.82 -0.09
C GLN A 120 -8.32 -6.97 0.21
N LEU A 121 -8.07 -7.29 1.48
CA LEU A 121 -7.18 -8.38 1.87
C LEU A 121 -7.66 -9.75 1.35
N GLU A 122 -8.96 -10.01 1.36
CA GLU A 122 -9.54 -11.23 0.75
C GLU A 122 -9.27 -11.32 -0.77
N LEU A 123 -9.38 -10.19 -1.49
CA LEU A 123 -9.12 -10.15 -2.92
C LEU A 123 -7.62 -10.22 -3.23
N LEU A 124 -6.81 -9.50 -2.45
CA LEU A 124 -5.35 -9.53 -2.56
C LEU A 124 -4.80 -10.93 -2.30
N ASP A 125 -5.44 -11.73 -1.45
CA ASP A 125 -5.04 -13.13 -1.24
C ASP A 125 -4.99 -13.94 -2.55
N GLN A 126 -5.80 -13.59 -3.53
CA GLN A 126 -5.81 -14.23 -4.84
C GLN A 126 -4.80 -13.60 -5.82
N CYS A 127 -4.45 -12.33 -5.60
CA CYS A 127 -3.60 -11.54 -6.50
C CYS A 127 -2.10 -11.63 -6.17
N VAL A 128 -1.75 -11.98 -4.92
CA VAL A 128 -0.35 -12.02 -4.46
C VAL A 128 0.17 -13.44 -4.28
N GLY A 129 1.48 -13.58 -4.38
CA GLY A 129 2.21 -14.83 -4.13
C GLY A 129 3.13 -14.75 -2.89
N PRO A 130 3.86 -15.83 -2.57
CA PRO A 130 4.78 -15.84 -1.43
C PRO A 130 5.97 -14.88 -1.55
N SER A 131 6.30 -14.42 -2.75
CA SER A 131 7.35 -13.45 -3.02
C SER A 131 6.84 -12.00 -3.03
N SER A 132 5.52 -11.83 -2.96
CA SER A 132 4.89 -10.51 -2.94
C SER A 132 4.96 -9.89 -1.55
N ILE A 133 4.95 -8.55 -1.51
CA ILE A 133 4.77 -7.78 -0.28
C ILE A 133 3.53 -6.88 -0.42
N ILE A 134 2.75 -6.80 0.64
CA ILE A 134 1.70 -5.79 0.80
C ILE A 134 2.18 -4.81 1.86
N LEU A 135 2.14 -3.54 1.55
CA LEU A 135 2.45 -2.42 2.43
C LEU A 135 1.14 -1.70 2.73
N LEU A 136 0.67 -1.76 3.97
CA LEU A 136 -0.60 -1.19 4.37
C LEU A 136 -0.37 -0.07 5.37
N HIS A 137 -0.88 1.13 5.05
CA HIS A 137 -0.77 2.30 5.90
C HIS A 137 -1.88 2.35 6.97
N ASP A 138 -1.72 3.23 7.95
CA ASP A 138 -2.71 3.57 8.97
C ASP A 138 -3.14 2.43 9.92
N LEU A 139 -2.33 1.38 10.07
CA LEU A 139 -2.68 0.29 10.97
C LEU A 139 -2.73 0.74 12.44
N MET A 140 -1.93 1.72 12.83
CA MET A 140 -1.87 2.21 14.21
C MET A 140 -2.86 3.36 14.48
N TYR A 141 -3.43 3.95 13.45
CA TYR A 141 -4.44 4.97 13.60
C TYR A 141 -5.73 4.34 14.13
N GLY A 142 -6.26 4.89 15.20
CA GLY A 142 -7.45 4.32 15.86
C GLY A 142 -7.20 3.04 16.66
N ASN A 143 -5.96 2.57 16.74
CA ASN A 143 -5.62 1.55 17.71
C ASN A 143 -5.74 2.15 19.12
N THR A 144 -6.35 1.41 20.01
CA THR A 144 -6.55 1.76 21.42
C THR A 144 -5.25 1.68 22.23
N ASP A 145 -4.11 1.97 21.65
CA ASP A 145 -2.89 2.19 22.39
C ASP A 145 -3.13 3.40 23.32
N PRO A 146 -3.09 3.23 24.65
CA PRO A 146 -3.32 4.31 25.59
C PRO A 146 -2.31 5.47 25.46
N PHE A 147 -1.24 5.28 24.70
CA PHE A 147 -0.25 6.32 24.39
C PHE A 147 -0.53 7.02 23.06
N TYR A 148 -1.43 6.51 22.24
CA TYR A 148 -1.82 7.10 20.96
C TYR A 148 -3.24 7.64 21.08
N HIS A 149 -3.38 8.80 21.69
CA HIS A 149 -4.62 9.57 21.66
C HIS A 149 -4.75 10.26 20.28
N ALA A 150 -4.91 9.48 19.21
CA ALA A 150 -5.44 10.03 18.00
C ALA A 150 -6.83 10.59 18.34
N ASP A 151 -7.03 11.87 18.17
CA ASP A 151 -8.35 12.47 18.26
C ASP A 151 -9.23 11.94 17.12
N LEU A 152 -9.84 10.79 17.38
CA LEU A 152 -10.75 10.14 16.44
C LEU A 152 -12.03 10.94 16.19
N SER A 153 -12.22 12.09 16.88
CA SER A 153 -13.37 12.97 16.64
C SER A 153 -13.42 13.50 15.21
N HIS A 154 -12.30 13.50 14.51
CA HIS A 154 -12.19 13.84 13.09
C HIS A 154 -12.13 12.63 12.16
N ALA A 155 -12.01 11.42 12.70
CA ALA A 155 -12.07 10.20 11.94
C ALA A 155 -13.52 9.98 11.49
N GLY A 156 -13.81 10.25 10.25
CA GLY A 156 -15.11 9.97 9.66
C GLY A 156 -15.43 8.47 9.63
N PRO A 157 -16.54 8.06 9.01
CA PRO A 157 -16.97 6.65 8.92
C PRO A 157 -15.94 5.70 8.30
N GLN A 158 -14.89 6.21 7.69
CA GLN A 158 -13.78 5.43 7.18
C GLN A 158 -13.03 4.61 8.26
N TRP A 159 -13.13 4.96 9.54
CA TRP A 159 -12.44 4.28 10.65
C TRP A 159 -13.36 3.35 11.44
N ASP A 160 -14.52 3.03 10.89
CA ASP A 160 -15.50 2.20 11.57
C ASP A 160 -14.97 0.80 11.92
N GLU A 161 -15.40 0.29 13.06
CA GLU A 161 -15.21 -1.09 13.51
C GLU A 161 -13.76 -1.52 13.74
N GLY A 162 -12.84 -0.61 14.01
CA GLY A 162 -11.44 -0.91 14.27
C GLY A 162 -10.53 -0.91 13.04
N GLY A 163 -11.09 -0.48 11.90
CA GLY A 163 -10.33 -0.14 10.69
C GLY A 163 -9.33 -1.19 10.19
N PRO A 164 -8.20 -0.74 9.65
CA PRO A 164 -7.17 -1.62 9.10
C PRO A 164 -6.58 -2.58 10.13
N TYR A 165 -6.43 -2.13 11.39
CA TYR A 165 -5.87 -2.96 12.46
C TYR A 165 -6.67 -4.26 12.64
N ARG A 166 -7.98 -4.16 12.78
CA ARG A 166 -8.84 -5.33 12.96
C ARG A 166 -8.78 -6.27 11.76
N ALA A 167 -8.79 -5.73 10.54
CA ALA A 167 -8.72 -6.53 9.33
C ALA A 167 -7.42 -7.35 9.25
N VAL A 168 -6.29 -6.76 9.64
CA VAL A 168 -4.99 -7.46 9.69
C VAL A 168 -4.93 -8.45 10.86
N ALA A 169 -5.42 -8.08 12.05
CA ALA A 169 -5.40 -8.95 13.23
C ALA A 169 -6.24 -10.23 13.04
N GLU A 170 -7.23 -10.22 12.18
CA GLU A 170 -8.06 -11.39 11.83
C GLU A 170 -7.41 -12.30 10.75
N LEU A 171 -6.29 -11.90 10.15
CA LEU A 171 -5.58 -12.75 9.19
C LEU A 171 -5.08 -14.03 9.87
N ASN A 172 -5.23 -15.16 9.18
CA ASN A 172 -4.77 -16.44 9.71
C ASN A 172 -3.23 -16.48 9.79
N PRO A 173 -2.64 -16.53 10.99
CA PRO A 173 -1.18 -16.51 11.19
C PRO A 173 -0.45 -17.75 10.67
N GLN A 174 -1.16 -18.79 10.25
CA GLN A 174 -0.56 -19.93 9.56
C GLN A 174 -0.19 -19.59 8.11
N PHE A 175 -0.91 -18.66 7.49
CA PHE A 175 -0.73 -18.27 6.09
C PHE A 175 -0.12 -16.88 5.91
N TRP A 176 -0.24 -16.02 6.92
CA TRP A 176 0.20 -14.65 6.86
C TRP A 176 1.18 -14.31 7.98
N GLU A 177 2.08 -13.42 7.71
CA GLU A 177 2.92 -12.75 8.71
C GLU A 177 2.98 -11.27 8.41
N TRP A 178 3.13 -10.47 9.46
CA TRP A 178 3.21 -9.01 9.34
C TRP A 178 4.07 -8.39 10.43
N SER A 179 4.54 -7.19 10.15
CA SER A 179 5.26 -6.33 11.09
C SER A 179 4.93 -4.88 10.77
N THR A 180 4.83 -4.03 11.80
CA THR A 180 4.45 -2.62 11.65
C THR A 180 5.59 -1.70 12.08
N LEU A 181 5.93 -0.74 11.21
CA LEU A 181 6.77 0.40 11.53
C LEU A 181 5.91 1.46 12.23
N PRO A 182 6.30 1.95 13.45
CA PRO A 182 5.33 2.58 14.36
C PRO A 182 5.12 4.09 14.16
N TRP A 183 5.80 4.75 13.25
CA TRP A 183 5.62 6.19 13.00
C TRP A 183 4.61 6.47 11.89
N ASN A 184 4.14 7.73 11.77
CA ASN A 184 3.18 8.16 10.77
C ASN A 184 1.97 7.19 10.64
N ASN A 185 1.24 6.98 11.72
CA ASN A 185 0.07 6.10 11.79
C ASN A 185 0.35 4.61 11.52
N GLY A 186 1.59 4.24 11.29
CA GLY A 186 2.03 2.87 11.07
C GLY A 186 2.04 2.42 9.61
N LEU A 187 3.16 1.88 9.17
CA LEU A 187 3.28 1.16 7.91
C LEU A 187 3.45 -0.33 8.19
N THR A 188 2.50 -1.13 7.80
CA THR A 188 2.49 -2.58 8.03
C THR A 188 2.93 -3.31 6.78
N ILE A 189 3.92 -4.17 6.94
CA ILE A 189 4.44 -5.06 5.92
C ILE A 189 3.76 -6.42 6.12
N LEU A 190 2.99 -6.87 5.15
CA LEU A 190 2.37 -8.19 5.14
C LEU A 190 2.95 -9.04 4.02
N ARG A 191 3.11 -10.33 4.28
CA ARG A 191 3.39 -11.30 3.22
C ARG A 191 2.76 -12.64 3.51
N LYS A 192 2.54 -13.42 2.45
CA LYS A 192 2.17 -14.84 2.56
C LYS A 192 3.36 -15.68 2.99
N LYS A 193 3.11 -16.60 3.91
CA LYS A 193 4.08 -17.65 4.25
C LYS A 193 4.14 -18.68 3.13
N TYR A 194 5.34 -19.17 2.86
CA TYR A 194 5.48 -20.36 2.01
C TYR A 194 4.73 -21.53 2.63
N SER A 195 3.86 -22.17 1.89
CA SER A 195 3.27 -23.43 2.33
C SER A 195 4.39 -24.46 2.49
N ASN A 196 4.40 -25.22 3.60
CA ASN A 196 5.42 -26.25 3.91
C ASN A 196 5.58 -27.36 2.85
N LYS A 197 4.85 -27.28 1.72
CA LYS A 197 5.02 -28.22 0.60
C LYS A 197 6.42 -28.18 -0.05
N TYR A 198 7.19 -27.11 0.18
CA TYR A 198 8.54 -26.96 -0.41
C TYR A 198 9.70 -27.32 0.54
N HIS A 199 9.43 -27.66 1.81
CA HIS A 199 10.47 -28.07 2.77
C HIS A 199 10.73 -29.59 2.79
N ARG A 200 10.17 -30.35 1.86
CA ARG A 200 10.50 -31.77 1.70
C ARG A 200 11.25 -32.01 0.39
N ARG A 201 12.48 -31.52 0.33
CA ARG A 201 13.51 -32.02 -0.58
C ARG A 201 14.84 -32.03 0.14
#